data_5c8233d397eabb8b56fa0e807779da66
#
_entry.id   5c8233d397eabb8b56fa0e807779da66
#
_cell.length_a   1.000
_cell.length_b   1.000
_cell.length_c   1.000
_cell.angle_alpha   90.00
_cell.angle_beta   90.00
_cell.angle_gamma   90.00
#
_symmetry.space_group_name_H-M   'P 1'
#
loop_
_entity.id
_entity.type
_entity.pdbx_description
1 polymer ?
#
loop_
_entity_poly.entity_id
_entity_poly.type
_entity_poly.pdbx_seq_one_letter_code
_entity_poly.pdbx_strand_id
1 'polypeptide(L)'
;MQQVYYNGAPQRYTWVDQPHPADGTPFAMHFRFNVAEGISSECSFVIEKPYDLEVYFDGVKCAQTGKWFIDKDMRCFGLPALSKGVHRITIKGSYDQKRELEDVFVIGNFAVDMSGNISREKEILHTGDWSMQGYVNYPGGMIYQYKVPRLISDKQVLLHLGEWRGT
;
A
#
# COMPACT_ATOMS: atom_id res chain seq x y z
N MET A 1 14.38 23.27 2.87
CA MET A 1 14.28 23.03 1.42
C MET A 1 13.37 21.83 1.24
N GLN A 2 12.28 21.95 0.53
CA GLN A 2 11.40 20.81 0.24
C GLN A 2 11.99 20.07 -0.96
N GLN A 3 12.58 18.92 -0.72
CA GLN A 3 13.12 18.12 -1.79
C GLN A 3 11.99 17.29 -2.39
N VAL A 4 11.74 17.43 -3.69
CA VAL A 4 10.76 16.62 -4.40
C VAL A 4 11.37 15.23 -4.54
N TYR A 5 10.64 14.24 -4.03
CA TYR A 5 11.02 12.83 -4.14
C TYR A 5 10.57 12.27 -5.50
N TYR A 6 11.45 11.57 -6.15
CA TYR A 6 11.18 10.75 -7.32
C TYR A 6 11.61 9.32 -7.00
N ASN A 7 10.95 8.32 -7.56
CA ASN A 7 11.39 6.94 -7.40
C ASN A 7 12.74 6.67 -8.09
N GLY A 8 13.41 5.59 -7.70
CA GLY A 8 14.83 5.35 -7.94
C GLY A 8 15.33 5.56 -9.36
N ALA A 9 14.70 4.97 -10.38
CA ALA A 9 15.19 5.06 -11.75
C ALA A 9 15.12 6.50 -12.32
N PRO A 10 13.98 7.21 -12.27
CA PRO A 10 13.90 8.61 -12.66
C PRO A 10 14.83 9.52 -11.86
N GLN A 11 14.98 9.26 -10.56
CA GLN A 11 15.87 10.03 -9.70
C GLN A 11 17.32 9.93 -10.15
N ARG A 12 17.81 8.73 -10.45
CA ARG A 12 19.19 8.53 -10.93
C ARG A 12 19.45 9.25 -12.27
N TYR A 13 18.50 9.17 -13.20
CA TYR A 13 18.59 9.89 -14.47
C TYR A 13 18.68 11.40 -14.27
N THR A 14 17.83 11.95 -13.41
CA THR A 14 17.83 13.38 -13.10
C THR A 14 19.16 13.84 -12.51
N TRP A 15 19.83 13.01 -11.72
CA TRP A 15 21.04 13.36 -11.00
C TRP A 15 22.35 13.08 -11.77
N VAL A 16 22.30 12.52 -12.96
CA VAL A 16 23.47 12.39 -13.84
C VAL A 16 24.06 13.77 -14.16
N ASP A 17 23.19 14.74 -14.48
CA ASP A 17 23.56 16.07 -14.94
C ASP A 17 23.18 17.18 -13.93
N GLN A 18 22.64 16.84 -12.78
CA GLN A 18 22.21 17.81 -11.77
C GLN A 18 22.94 17.62 -10.45
N PRO A 19 23.10 18.69 -9.66
CA PRO A 19 23.69 18.58 -8.32
C PRO A 19 22.88 17.62 -7.43
N HIS A 20 23.55 16.68 -6.81
CA HIS A 20 22.98 15.74 -5.85
C HIS A 20 23.80 15.71 -4.56
N PRO A 21 23.25 15.20 -3.44
CA PRO A 21 24.01 15.05 -2.21
C PRO A 21 25.24 14.16 -2.38
N ALA A 22 26.30 14.42 -1.65
CA ALA A 22 27.43 13.52 -1.57
C ALA A 22 27.05 12.24 -0.82
N ASP A 23 27.69 11.12 -1.16
CA ASP A 23 27.55 9.86 -0.44
C ASP A 23 27.86 10.07 1.06
N GLY A 24 27.06 9.46 1.92
CA GLY A 24 27.13 9.64 3.37
C GLY A 24 26.29 10.81 3.91
N THR A 25 25.71 11.66 3.05
CA THR A 25 24.83 12.75 3.51
C THR A 25 23.60 12.16 4.23
N PRO A 26 23.32 12.55 5.48
CA PRO A 26 22.15 12.06 6.19
C PRO A 26 20.87 12.56 5.54
N PHE A 27 19.85 11.71 5.45
CA PHE A 27 18.53 12.07 4.96
C PHE A 27 17.41 11.55 5.86
N ALA A 28 16.24 12.17 5.73
CA ALA A 28 14.99 11.66 6.28
C ALA A 28 13.86 11.84 5.27
N MET A 29 13.12 10.77 5.00
CA MET A 29 11.89 10.79 4.21
C MET A 29 10.69 10.63 5.14
N HIS A 30 9.61 11.34 4.83
CA HIS A 30 8.39 11.31 5.61
C HIS A 30 7.20 11.01 4.71
N PHE A 31 6.55 9.89 4.96
CA PHE A 31 5.33 9.48 4.28
C PHE A 31 4.16 9.68 5.25
N ARG A 32 3.10 10.33 4.80
CA ARG A 32 1.89 10.56 5.59
C ARG A 32 0.71 9.88 4.94
N PHE A 33 -0.14 9.29 5.75
CA PHE A 33 -1.41 8.74 5.31
C PHE A 33 -2.48 9.02 6.37
N ASN A 34 -3.74 9.04 5.94
CA ASN A 34 -4.86 9.30 6.82
C ASN A 34 -5.70 8.04 7.03
N VAL A 35 -6.06 7.79 8.27
CA VAL A 35 -6.96 6.71 8.67
C VAL A 35 -8.29 7.35 9.07
N ALA A 36 -9.31 7.16 8.25
CA ALA A 36 -10.65 7.72 8.48
C ALA A 36 -11.39 6.96 9.59
N GLU A 37 -11.13 5.64 9.69
CA GLU A 37 -11.69 4.78 10.73
C GLU A 37 -10.60 3.86 11.26
N GLY A 38 -10.55 3.65 12.58
CA GLY A 38 -9.53 2.81 13.21
C GLY A 38 -9.55 1.37 12.69
N ILE A 39 -8.36 0.83 12.43
CA ILE A 39 -8.13 -0.53 11.93
C ILE A 39 -7.50 -1.36 13.05
N SER A 40 -8.16 -2.45 13.42
CA SER A 40 -7.68 -3.37 14.46
C SER A 40 -7.01 -4.62 13.88
N SER A 41 -7.14 -4.87 12.57
CA SER A 41 -6.49 -5.98 11.89
C SER A 41 -4.97 -5.77 11.77
N GLU A 42 -4.23 -6.84 11.58
CA GLU A 42 -2.78 -6.79 11.35
C GLU A 42 -2.50 -5.99 10.08
N CYS A 43 -1.69 -4.94 10.22
CA CYS A 43 -1.19 -4.13 9.12
C CYS A 43 0.33 -4.13 9.16
N SER A 44 0.93 -3.93 8.01
CA SER A 44 2.36 -3.72 7.87
C SER A 44 2.62 -2.61 6.87
N PHE A 45 3.77 -1.99 6.97
CA PHE A 45 4.30 -1.25 5.84
C PHE A 45 5.50 -1.98 5.25
N VAL A 46 5.72 -1.76 3.98
CA VAL A 46 6.71 -2.46 3.16
C VAL A 46 7.67 -1.45 2.57
N ILE A 47 8.95 -1.75 2.69
CA ILE A 47 10.04 -0.96 2.11
C ILE A 47 10.92 -1.89 1.31
N GLU A 48 11.28 -1.48 0.09
CA GLU A 48 12.25 -2.19 -0.72
C GLU A 48 13.67 -1.91 -0.21
N LYS A 49 14.47 -2.96 -0.09
CA LYS A 49 15.90 -2.91 0.31
C LYS A 49 16.19 -1.96 1.49
N PRO A 50 15.51 -2.11 2.64
CA PRO A 50 15.67 -1.18 3.77
C PRO A 50 16.97 -1.42 4.57
N TYR A 51 18.01 -1.94 3.92
CA TYR A 51 19.29 -2.20 4.55
C TYR A 51 19.92 -0.88 4.97
N ASP A 52 20.44 -0.83 6.20
CA ASP A 52 21.06 0.37 6.80
C ASP A 52 20.11 1.57 6.97
N LEU A 53 18.80 1.33 6.93
CA LEU A 53 17.78 2.34 7.20
C LEU A 53 17.21 2.20 8.60
N GLU A 54 16.99 3.32 9.25
CA GLU A 54 16.18 3.40 10.45
C GLU A 54 14.75 3.80 10.08
N VAL A 55 13.79 3.03 10.60
CA VAL A 55 12.39 3.20 10.25
C VAL A 55 11.58 3.47 11.50
N TYR A 56 10.68 4.45 11.41
CA TYR A 56 9.83 4.89 12.52
C TYR A 56 8.39 5.02 12.06
N PHE A 57 7.46 4.61 12.92
CA PHE A 57 6.04 4.88 12.80
C PHE A 57 5.60 5.78 13.95
N ASP A 58 5.03 6.94 13.61
CA ASP A 58 4.62 7.99 14.59
C ASP A 58 5.70 8.32 15.64
N GLY A 59 6.97 8.29 15.21
CA GLY A 59 8.12 8.55 16.05
C GLY A 59 8.66 7.35 16.84
N VAL A 60 7.99 6.21 16.81
CA VAL A 60 8.45 4.96 17.44
C VAL A 60 9.27 4.14 16.44
N LYS A 61 10.46 3.71 16.84
CA LYS A 61 11.34 2.88 15.99
C LYS A 61 10.69 1.51 15.73
N CYS A 62 10.65 1.10 14.47
CA CYS A 62 10.11 -0.17 14.03
C CYS A 62 11.22 -1.16 13.68
N ALA A 63 10.96 -2.44 13.93
CA ALA A 63 11.80 -3.54 13.51
C ALA A 63 11.16 -4.31 12.35
N GLN A 64 11.99 -4.91 11.51
CA GLN A 64 11.52 -5.83 10.49
C GLN A 64 10.89 -7.08 11.14
N THR A 65 9.80 -7.55 10.53
CA THR A 65 9.07 -8.75 11.02
C THR A 65 9.69 -10.07 10.55
N GLY A 66 10.68 -10.03 9.66
CA GLY A 66 11.20 -11.21 8.95
C GLY A 66 10.32 -11.64 7.76
N LYS A 67 9.11 -11.09 7.62
CA LYS A 67 8.22 -11.30 6.46
C LYS A 67 8.67 -10.43 5.28
N TRP A 68 8.23 -10.80 4.08
CA TRP A 68 8.41 -10.06 2.84
C TRP A 68 7.11 -10.05 2.03
N PHE A 69 6.98 -9.12 1.09
CA PHE A 69 5.79 -8.93 0.26
C PHE A 69 6.20 -8.92 -1.22
N ILE A 70 5.56 -9.73 -2.05
CA ILE A 70 5.85 -9.94 -3.49
C ILE A 70 7.22 -10.56 -3.72
N ASP A 71 8.31 -9.91 -3.31
CA ASP A 71 9.65 -10.47 -3.38
C ASP A 71 10.45 -10.27 -2.06
N LYS A 72 11.63 -10.91 -1.99
CA LYS A 72 12.43 -10.97 -0.76
C LYS A 72 13.09 -9.64 -0.37
N ASP A 73 13.21 -8.70 -1.28
CA ASP A 73 13.79 -7.39 -1.01
C ASP A 73 12.76 -6.42 -0.44
N MET A 74 11.47 -6.68 -0.68
CA MET A 74 10.35 -5.92 -0.11
C MET A 74 10.07 -6.37 1.34
N ARG A 75 10.70 -5.73 2.30
CA ARG A 75 10.65 -6.11 3.73
C ARG A 75 9.47 -5.50 4.46
N CYS A 76 8.81 -6.32 5.28
CA CYS A 76 7.67 -5.92 6.08
C CYS A 76 8.07 -5.44 7.47
N PHE A 77 7.44 -4.34 7.90
CA PHE A 77 7.51 -3.79 9.26
C PHE A 77 6.09 -3.81 9.83
N GLY A 78 5.91 -4.46 10.97
CA GLY A 78 4.61 -4.55 11.62
C GLY A 78 4.13 -3.17 12.11
N LEU A 79 2.86 -2.90 11.92
CA LEU A 79 2.18 -1.73 12.47
C LEU A 79 1.34 -2.12 13.68
N PRO A 80 1.23 -1.25 14.68
CA PRO A 80 0.19 -1.42 15.71
C PRO A 80 -1.20 -1.24 15.08
N ALA A 81 -2.25 -1.50 15.85
CA ALA A 81 -3.59 -1.10 15.46
C ALA A 81 -3.60 0.39 15.06
N LEU A 82 -4.15 0.68 13.88
CA LEU A 82 -4.18 2.05 13.37
C LEU A 82 -5.37 2.80 13.96
N SER A 83 -5.10 3.83 14.74
CA SER A 83 -6.16 4.72 15.23
C SER A 83 -6.66 5.66 14.12
N LYS A 84 -7.83 6.25 14.30
CA LYS A 84 -8.29 7.32 13.41
C LYS A 84 -7.36 8.52 13.51
N GLY A 85 -6.94 9.07 12.38
CA GLY A 85 -6.10 10.26 12.30
C GLY A 85 -5.01 10.16 11.24
N VAL A 86 -4.11 11.12 11.25
CA VAL A 86 -2.95 11.16 10.35
C VAL A 86 -1.79 10.44 10.99
N HIS A 87 -1.23 9.48 10.28
CA HIS A 87 -0.04 8.74 10.68
C HIS A 87 1.15 9.09 9.80
N ARG A 88 2.35 8.84 10.32
CA ARG A 88 3.60 9.16 9.63
C ARG A 88 4.60 8.03 9.74
N ILE A 89 5.06 7.55 8.58
CA ILE A 89 6.25 6.71 8.48
C ILE A 89 7.44 7.61 8.20
N THR A 90 8.52 7.45 8.95
CA THR A 90 9.78 8.17 8.75
C THR A 90 10.88 7.17 8.49
N ILE A 91 11.61 7.36 7.41
CA ILE A 91 12.78 6.57 7.05
C ILE A 91 13.99 7.48 7.13
N LYS A 92 15.02 7.05 7.85
CA LYS A 92 16.29 7.77 7.98
C LYS A 92 17.44 6.90 7.51
N GLY A 93 18.42 7.51 6.90
CA GLY A 93 19.63 6.83 6.46
C GLY A 93 20.69 7.80 5.97
N SER A 94 21.73 7.23 5.39
CA SER A 94 22.76 7.99 4.68
C SER A 94 22.54 7.81 3.18
N TYR A 95 22.65 8.91 2.45
CA TYR A 95 22.54 8.90 1.00
C TYR A 95 23.71 8.10 0.40
N ASP A 96 23.37 7.32 -0.62
CA ASP A 96 24.32 6.63 -1.49
C ASP A 96 23.79 6.75 -2.92
N GLN A 97 24.61 7.17 -3.85
CA GLN A 97 24.20 7.34 -5.25
C GLN A 97 23.66 6.05 -5.89
N LYS A 98 24.07 4.89 -5.39
CA LYS A 98 23.56 3.59 -5.84
C LYS A 98 22.25 3.18 -5.19
N ARG A 99 21.82 3.86 -4.14
CA ARG A 99 20.57 3.55 -3.41
C ARG A 99 19.38 4.06 -4.18
N GLU A 100 18.46 3.18 -4.42
CA GLU A 100 17.12 3.52 -4.90
C GLU A 100 16.28 3.96 -3.70
N LEU A 101 15.64 5.12 -3.85
CA LEU A 101 14.66 5.62 -2.89
C LEU A 101 13.28 5.33 -3.48
N GLU A 102 12.63 4.32 -2.94
CA GLU A 102 11.38 3.79 -3.48
C GLU A 102 10.17 4.21 -2.63
N ASP A 103 8.99 4.00 -3.19
CA ASP A 103 7.74 4.22 -2.49
C ASP A 103 7.57 3.23 -1.33
N VAL A 104 6.80 3.66 -0.33
CA VAL A 104 6.41 2.84 0.82
C VAL A 104 4.97 2.42 0.67
N PHE A 105 4.70 1.15 0.87
CA PHE A 105 3.37 0.60 0.78
C PHE A 105 2.84 0.24 2.17
N VAL A 106 1.61 0.61 2.46
CA VAL A 106 0.89 0.09 3.63
C VAL A 106 0.00 -1.06 3.15
N ILE A 107 0.14 -2.21 3.77
CA ILE A 107 -0.60 -3.43 3.42
C ILE A 107 -1.37 -3.96 4.63
N GLY A 108 -2.52 -4.55 4.38
CA GLY A 108 -3.39 -5.12 5.40
C GLY A 108 -4.82 -5.29 4.89
N ASN A 109 -5.70 -5.70 5.79
CA ASN A 109 -7.13 -5.84 5.50
C ASN A 109 -7.84 -4.52 5.82
N PHE A 110 -7.91 -3.65 4.83
CA PHE A 110 -8.56 -2.34 4.92
C PHE A 110 -9.04 -1.87 3.54
N ALA A 111 -9.96 -0.94 3.54
CA ALA A 111 -10.39 -0.22 2.35
C ALA A 111 -9.59 1.07 2.19
N VAL A 112 -9.42 1.52 0.94
CA VAL A 112 -8.84 2.81 0.59
C VAL A 112 -9.79 3.54 -0.34
N ASP A 113 -10.15 4.76 -0.01
CA ASP A 113 -11.00 5.59 -0.87
C ASP A 113 -10.21 6.27 -2.00
N MET A 114 -10.92 6.92 -2.91
CA MET A 114 -10.32 7.66 -4.05
C MET A 114 -9.40 8.82 -3.63
N SER A 115 -9.48 9.25 -2.38
CA SER A 115 -8.62 10.29 -1.79
C SER A 115 -7.41 9.71 -1.05
N GLY A 116 -7.27 8.37 -1.02
CA GLY A 116 -6.19 7.68 -0.33
C GLY A 116 -6.40 7.51 1.18
N ASN A 117 -7.60 7.74 1.71
CA ASN A 117 -7.88 7.51 3.12
C ASN A 117 -8.12 6.02 3.39
N ILE A 118 -7.49 5.52 4.44
CA ILE A 118 -7.67 4.15 4.91
C ILE A 118 -8.91 4.08 5.83
N SER A 119 -9.74 3.07 5.63
CA SER A 119 -10.91 2.77 6.47
C SER A 119 -11.10 1.26 6.61
N ARG A 120 -12.05 0.86 7.44
CA ARG A 120 -12.42 -0.56 7.55
C ARG A 120 -12.97 -1.08 6.24
N GLU A 121 -12.70 -2.34 5.95
CA GLU A 121 -13.37 -3.03 4.83
C GLU A 121 -14.88 -3.02 5.02
N LYS A 122 -15.60 -2.90 3.92
CA LYS A 122 -17.06 -3.07 3.93
C LYS A 122 -17.39 -4.55 4.09
N GLU A 123 -18.34 -4.86 4.95
CA GLU A 123 -18.83 -6.24 5.13
C GLU A 123 -19.49 -6.80 3.86
N ILE A 124 -20.10 -5.93 3.08
CA ILE A 124 -20.81 -6.29 1.86
C ILE A 124 -20.32 -5.40 0.71
N LEU A 125 -19.92 -6.05 -0.36
CA LEU A 125 -19.63 -5.40 -1.63
C LEU A 125 -20.75 -5.66 -2.61
N HIS A 126 -21.03 -4.67 -3.45
CA HIS A 126 -21.99 -4.77 -4.53
C HIS A 126 -21.29 -5.05 -5.86
N THR A 127 -22.03 -5.57 -6.83
CA THR A 127 -21.54 -5.68 -8.20
C THR A 127 -21.26 -4.29 -8.77
N GLY A 128 -20.28 -4.18 -9.66
CA GLY A 128 -19.85 -2.93 -10.27
C GLY A 128 -18.40 -2.58 -9.93
N ASP A 129 -18.06 -1.32 -10.03
CA ASP A 129 -16.70 -0.84 -9.81
C ASP A 129 -16.32 -0.94 -8.33
N TRP A 130 -15.40 -1.85 -8.00
CA TRP A 130 -14.90 -2.02 -6.64
C TRP A 130 -13.93 -0.92 -6.21
N SER A 131 -13.30 -0.19 -7.14
CA SER A 131 -12.45 0.93 -6.75
C SER A 131 -13.24 2.00 -5.98
N MET A 132 -14.50 2.22 -6.38
CA MET A 132 -15.44 3.11 -5.69
C MET A 132 -15.96 2.54 -4.36
N GLN A 133 -15.68 1.27 -4.09
CA GLN A 133 -16.09 0.58 -2.87
C GLN A 133 -14.95 0.41 -1.86
N GLY A 134 -13.80 1.04 -2.10
CA GLY A 134 -12.67 1.03 -1.18
C GLY A 134 -11.50 0.16 -1.63
N TYR A 135 -11.50 -0.30 -2.87
CA TYR A 135 -10.45 -1.17 -3.41
C TYR A 135 -9.69 -0.52 -4.57
N VAL A 136 -9.43 0.78 -4.48
CA VAL A 136 -8.77 1.58 -5.54
C VAL A 136 -7.37 1.07 -5.89
N ASN A 137 -6.63 0.55 -4.90
CA ASN A 137 -5.27 0.03 -5.08
C ASN A 137 -5.19 -1.51 -5.02
N TYR A 138 -6.33 -2.20 -5.14
CA TYR A 138 -6.36 -3.66 -5.06
C TYR A 138 -6.05 -4.30 -6.41
N PRO A 139 -4.91 -4.99 -6.57
CA PRO A 139 -4.49 -5.58 -7.84
C PRO A 139 -5.03 -7.01 -8.06
N GLY A 140 -5.77 -7.54 -7.10
CA GLY A 140 -6.28 -8.91 -7.13
C GLY A 140 -7.61 -9.05 -7.89
N GLY A 141 -8.09 -10.29 -7.96
CA GLY A 141 -9.40 -10.62 -8.54
C GLY A 141 -10.52 -10.56 -7.50
N MET A 142 -11.74 -10.25 -7.93
CA MET A 142 -12.93 -10.33 -7.12
C MET A 142 -13.75 -11.57 -7.49
N ILE A 143 -14.14 -12.33 -6.47
CA ILE A 143 -14.98 -13.52 -6.65
C ILE A 143 -16.40 -13.20 -6.21
N TYR A 144 -17.32 -13.24 -7.15
CA TYR A 144 -18.76 -13.08 -6.87
C TYR A 144 -19.41 -14.43 -6.65
N GLN A 145 -19.99 -14.61 -5.49
CA GLN A 145 -20.74 -15.84 -5.16
C GLN A 145 -22.23 -15.53 -5.09
N TYR A 146 -23.01 -16.26 -5.84
CA TYR A 146 -24.47 -16.17 -5.82
C TYR A 146 -25.10 -17.52 -5.47
N LYS A 147 -25.99 -17.50 -4.50
CA LYS A 147 -26.74 -18.70 -4.08
C LYS A 147 -27.98 -18.85 -4.97
N VAL A 148 -27.93 -19.76 -5.93
CA VAL A 148 -29.09 -20.05 -6.78
C VAL A 148 -30.19 -20.67 -5.93
N PRO A 149 -31.41 -20.12 -5.91
CA PRO A 149 -32.53 -20.76 -5.24
C PRO A 149 -32.78 -22.14 -5.83
N ARG A 150 -33.23 -23.12 -4.99
CA ARG A 150 -33.55 -24.45 -5.49
C ARG A 150 -34.69 -24.35 -6.51
N LEU A 151 -34.39 -24.72 -7.74
CA LEU A 151 -35.33 -24.71 -8.83
C LEU A 151 -36.17 -26.00 -8.78
N ILE A 152 -37.49 -25.86 -8.81
CA ILE A 152 -38.46 -26.97 -8.73
C ILE A 152 -38.91 -27.39 -10.14
N SER A 153 -38.21 -27.04 -11.19
CA SER A 153 -38.62 -27.38 -12.55
C SER A 153 -37.48 -27.77 -13.46
N ASP A 154 -37.75 -28.58 -14.48
CA ASP A 154 -36.81 -28.99 -15.54
C ASP A 154 -36.45 -27.84 -16.51
N LYS A 155 -36.61 -26.60 -16.10
CA LYS A 155 -36.31 -25.45 -16.92
C LYS A 155 -34.80 -25.14 -16.89
N GLN A 156 -34.27 -24.77 -18.03
CA GLN A 156 -32.91 -24.30 -18.16
C GLN A 156 -32.76 -22.97 -17.38
N VAL A 157 -31.70 -22.89 -16.58
CA VAL A 157 -31.35 -21.67 -15.86
C VAL A 157 -30.23 -20.96 -16.61
N LEU A 158 -30.46 -19.72 -16.93
CA LEU A 158 -29.47 -18.88 -17.58
C LEU A 158 -29.01 -17.80 -16.58
N LEU A 159 -27.70 -17.67 -16.40
CA LEU A 159 -27.10 -16.55 -15.73
C LEU A 159 -26.75 -15.49 -16.79
N HIS A 160 -27.42 -14.36 -16.75
CA HIS A 160 -27.07 -13.22 -17.59
C HIS A 160 -26.10 -12.32 -16.84
N LEU A 161 -24.87 -12.27 -17.28
CA LEU A 161 -23.88 -11.27 -16.84
C LEU A 161 -24.07 -10.03 -17.69
N GLY A 162 -24.32 -8.88 -17.08
CA GLY A 162 -24.38 -7.59 -17.77
C GLY A 162 -23.02 -7.20 -18.35
N GLU A 163 -22.81 -5.95 -18.69
CA GLU A 163 -21.52 -5.45 -19.11
C GLU A 163 -20.51 -5.62 -17.96
N TRP A 164 -19.43 -6.34 -18.22
CA TRP A 164 -18.33 -6.51 -17.29
C TRP A 164 -17.00 -6.13 -17.96
N ARG A 165 -16.08 -5.63 -17.19
CA ARG A 165 -14.71 -5.32 -17.63
C ARG A 165 -13.74 -6.09 -16.75
N GLY A 166 -12.81 -6.75 -17.37
CA GLY A 166 -11.82 -7.58 -16.72
C GLY A 166 -11.46 -8.80 -17.56
N THR A 167 -10.45 -9.52 -17.15
CA THR A 167 -10.00 -10.79 -17.76
C THR A 167 -10.44 -11.95 -16.90
#